data_265452486a446b01cf6527755dcf365f
#
_entry.id   265452486a446b01cf6527755dcf365f
#
_cell.length_a   1.000
_cell.length_b   1.000
_cell.length_c   1.000
_cell.angle_alpha   90.00
_cell.angle_beta   90.00
_cell.angle_gamma   90.00
#
_symmetry.space_group_name_H-M   'P 1'
#
loop_
_entity.id
_entity.type
_entity.pdbx_description
1 polymer ?
#
loop_
_entity_poly.entity_id
_entity_poly.type
_entity_poly.pdbx_seq_one_letter_code
_entity_poly.pdbx_strand_id
1 'polypeptide(L)'
;MKYRRFGKTGLEVSEIGYGAWGIGGKFWQGGTDEESHRALRRAIELGINFIDTALVYGDGHSEKLVGKAVREAKHRVHVATKIHPKNRLWPARPGIGLEEAFPTDYIIRSTEDSLRNLKLDTVDLQQLHVWNPEWLERDEWKRAFEELKTAGKVRAVGVSTNDHEPDSVLELVRLGLIDAVQVIYNIFEQSPARNLLPLAARMNVGVVARVPLDEGSLTGAIREDTVFDPKDFRSAYFRGDRKKQVVERVHALEADLAGAAPGSLAETALRFSIAPASVSAAIPGMRSVHNVERNVRVSGQEPLAPDVLEILKRHAWDKNFYR
;
A
#
# COMPACT_ATOMS: atom_id res chain seq x y z
N MET A 1 -2.31 -12.84 -14.99
CA MET A 1 -2.74 -11.80 -14.01
C MET A 1 -4.24 -11.91 -13.80
N LYS A 2 -4.68 -12.02 -12.55
CA LYS A 2 -6.08 -11.95 -12.16
C LYS A 2 -6.46 -10.52 -11.80
N TYR A 3 -7.65 -10.07 -12.18
CA TYR A 3 -8.15 -8.73 -11.88
C TYR A 3 -9.32 -8.82 -10.90
N ARG A 4 -9.46 -7.80 -10.08
CA ARG A 4 -10.52 -7.67 -9.08
C ARG A 4 -11.21 -6.33 -9.18
N ARG A 5 -12.49 -6.33 -8.87
CA ARG A 5 -13.26 -5.10 -8.78
C ARG A 5 -12.72 -4.22 -7.64
N PHE A 6 -12.51 -2.94 -7.92
CA PHE A 6 -12.03 -1.99 -6.93
C PHE A 6 -13.21 -1.28 -6.24
N GLY A 7 -13.87 -2.01 -5.35
CA GLY A 7 -15.06 -1.53 -4.67
C GLY A 7 -16.13 -0.99 -5.64
N LYS A 8 -16.76 0.12 -5.26
CA LYS A 8 -17.81 0.82 -6.04
C LYS A 8 -17.27 1.72 -7.15
N THR A 9 -15.96 1.83 -7.33
CA THR A 9 -15.33 2.76 -8.30
C THR A 9 -15.56 2.41 -9.76
N GLY A 10 -15.97 1.19 -10.06
CA GLY A 10 -16.07 0.67 -11.43
C GLY A 10 -14.73 0.25 -12.05
N LEU A 11 -13.62 0.43 -11.35
CA LEU A 11 -12.29 0.02 -11.83
C LEU A 11 -12.09 -1.48 -11.61
N GLU A 12 -11.39 -2.12 -12.55
CA GLU A 12 -10.84 -3.46 -12.39
C GLU A 12 -9.31 -3.36 -12.27
N VAL A 13 -8.79 -3.77 -11.12
CA VAL A 13 -7.37 -3.68 -10.78
C VAL A 13 -6.73 -5.05 -10.66
N SER A 14 -5.46 -5.16 -11.03
CA SER A 14 -4.68 -6.38 -10.80
C SER A 14 -4.57 -6.66 -9.31
N GLU A 15 -4.83 -7.91 -8.88
CA GLU A 15 -4.79 -8.29 -7.45
C GLU A 15 -3.38 -8.15 -6.84
N ILE A 16 -2.33 -8.16 -7.68
CA ILE A 16 -0.99 -7.70 -7.34
C ILE A 16 -0.77 -6.37 -8.06
N GLY A 17 -0.70 -5.29 -7.30
CA GLY A 17 -0.35 -3.96 -7.77
C GLY A 17 1.15 -3.69 -7.55
N TYR A 18 1.61 -2.53 -7.98
CA TYR A 18 3.00 -2.08 -7.83
C TYR A 18 3.10 -1.01 -6.74
N GLY A 19 3.81 -1.31 -5.63
CA GLY A 19 4.15 -0.34 -4.60
C GLY A 19 5.41 0.44 -4.99
N ALA A 20 5.25 1.74 -5.27
CA ALA A 20 6.32 2.59 -5.80
C ALA A 20 7.11 3.37 -4.73
N TRP A 21 6.95 3.05 -3.44
CA TRP A 21 7.70 3.75 -2.40
C TRP A 21 9.21 3.53 -2.54
N GLY A 22 9.63 2.30 -2.80
CA GLY A 22 11.04 1.92 -2.91
C GLY A 22 11.80 2.59 -4.06
N ILE A 23 11.12 3.14 -5.06
CA ILE A 23 11.74 3.84 -6.20
C ILE A 23 11.82 5.36 -6.02
N GLY A 24 11.34 5.89 -4.90
CA GLY A 24 11.43 7.33 -4.59
C GLY A 24 12.85 7.80 -4.25
N GLY A 25 13.80 6.91 -4.01
CA GLY A 25 15.23 7.22 -3.83
C GLY A 25 15.61 7.82 -2.47
N LYS A 26 14.67 8.33 -1.68
CA LYS A 26 14.97 9.06 -0.42
C LYS A 26 15.07 8.14 0.80
N PHE A 27 14.15 7.20 0.92
CA PHE A 27 14.00 6.30 2.08
C PHE A 27 14.51 4.89 1.83
N TRP A 28 14.78 4.54 0.58
CA TRP A 28 15.26 3.22 0.17
C TRP A 28 16.54 3.39 -0.63
N GLN A 29 17.61 2.75 -0.20
CA GLN A 29 18.91 2.84 -0.84
C GLN A 29 19.15 1.70 -1.85
N GLY A 30 20.11 1.88 -2.76
CA GLY A 30 20.62 0.82 -3.64
C GLY A 30 19.77 0.48 -4.87
N GLY A 31 19.14 1.49 -5.49
CA GLY A 31 18.48 1.34 -6.79
C GLY A 31 18.79 2.52 -7.70
N THR A 32 18.73 2.31 -9.01
CA THR A 32 18.82 3.37 -10.02
C THR A 32 17.47 3.66 -10.65
N ASP A 33 17.30 4.85 -11.22
CA ASP A 33 16.09 5.21 -11.98
C ASP A 33 15.87 4.30 -13.18
N GLU A 34 16.96 3.89 -13.82
CA GLU A 34 16.91 3.00 -14.97
C GLU A 34 16.39 1.61 -14.59
N GLU A 35 16.87 1.04 -13.47
CA GLU A 35 16.36 -0.24 -12.95
C GLU A 35 14.90 -0.13 -12.52
N SER A 36 14.56 0.96 -11.83
CA SER A 36 13.19 1.26 -11.41
C SER A 36 12.24 1.38 -12.60
N HIS A 37 12.66 2.06 -13.65
CA HIS A 37 11.88 2.20 -14.88
C HIS A 37 11.73 0.87 -15.62
N ARG A 38 12.80 0.06 -15.71
CA ARG A 38 12.72 -1.31 -16.27
C ARG A 38 11.75 -2.19 -15.48
N ALA A 39 11.81 -2.11 -14.13
CA ALA A 39 10.90 -2.85 -13.27
C ALA A 39 9.43 -2.43 -13.46
N LEU A 40 9.13 -1.12 -13.52
CA LEU A 40 7.79 -0.59 -13.80
C LEU A 40 7.26 -1.07 -15.15
N ARG A 41 8.05 -0.94 -16.21
CA ARG A 41 7.66 -1.42 -17.54
C ARG A 41 7.38 -2.92 -17.54
N ARG A 42 8.29 -3.70 -16.93
CA ARG A 42 8.10 -5.16 -16.83
C ARG A 42 6.85 -5.54 -16.06
N ALA A 43 6.54 -4.81 -14.98
CA ALA A 43 5.30 -4.99 -14.22
C ALA A 43 4.06 -4.78 -15.10
N ILE A 44 4.03 -3.69 -15.85
CA ILE A 44 2.94 -3.37 -16.78
C ILE A 44 2.83 -4.44 -17.89
N GLU A 45 3.96 -4.86 -18.50
CA GLU A 45 3.99 -5.92 -19.53
C GLU A 45 3.42 -7.26 -19.01
N LEU A 46 3.62 -7.56 -17.73
CA LEU A 46 3.08 -8.77 -17.09
C LEU A 46 1.64 -8.63 -16.61
N GLY A 47 0.99 -7.50 -16.90
CA GLY A 47 -0.43 -7.26 -16.65
C GLY A 47 -0.74 -6.55 -15.32
N ILE A 48 0.25 -6.02 -14.60
CA ILE A 48 -0.04 -5.09 -13.51
C ILE A 48 -0.65 -3.82 -14.12
N ASN A 49 -1.86 -3.48 -13.68
CA ASN A 49 -2.56 -2.28 -14.11
C ASN A 49 -2.91 -1.34 -12.94
N PHE A 50 -2.40 -1.58 -11.74
CA PHE A 50 -2.58 -0.73 -10.56
C PHE A 50 -1.23 -0.39 -9.94
N ILE A 51 -0.88 0.90 -9.92
CA ILE A 51 0.39 1.41 -9.38
C ILE A 51 0.08 2.42 -8.28
N ASP A 52 0.62 2.17 -7.09
CA ASP A 52 0.50 3.05 -5.93
C ASP A 52 1.79 3.84 -5.69
N THR A 53 1.68 5.15 -5.69
CA THR A 53 2.77 6.10 -5.40
C THR A 53 2.32 7.13 -4.35
N ALA A 54 3.12 8.17 -4.11
CA ALA A 54 2.76 9.34 -3.29
C ALA A 54 3.66 10.53 -3.63
N LEU A 55 3.13 11.75 -3.46
CA LEU A 55 3.89 12.99 -3.63
C LEU A 55 5.14 13.03 -2.75
N VAL A 56 5.06 12.52 -1.51
CA VAL A 56 6.19 12.49 -0.56
C VAL A 56 7.29 11.48 -0.93
N TYR A 57 7.05 10.56 -1.86
CA TYR A 57 8.05 9.56 -2.26
C TYR A 57 9.13 10.20 -3.15
N GLY A 58 10.19 10.69 -2.47
CA GLY A 58 11.27 11.44 -3.11
C GLY A 58 10.83 12.81 -3.62
N ASP A 59 9.87 13.46 -2.94
CA ASP A 59 9.36 14.78 -3.32
C ASP A 59 8.88 14.81 -4.80
N GLY A 60 8.03 13.84 -5.17
CA GLY A 60 7.48 13.67 -6.52
C GLY A 60 8.35 12.86 -7.48
N HIS A 61 9.53 12.38 -7.05
CA HIS A 61 10.41 11.58 -7.90
C HIS A 61 9.76 10.28 -8.35
N SER A 62 9.17 9.53 -7.39
CA SER A 62 8.43 8.30 -7.71
C SER A 62 7.29 8.56 -8.70
N GLU A 63 6.52 9.65 -8.51
CA GLU A 63 5.45 10.01 -9.43
C GLU A 63 5.95 10.28 -10.86
N LYS A 64 7.11 10.92 -11.02
CA LYS A 64 7.72 11.16 -12.35
C LYS A 64 8.09 9.86 -13.05
N LEU A 65 8.68 8.90 -12.32
CA LEU A 65 9.01 7.57 -12.87
C LEU A 65 7.75 6.79 -13.24
N VAL A 66 6.76 6.76 -12.35
CA VAL A 66 5.46 6.11 -12.59
C VAL A 66 4.79 6.73 -13.81
N GLY A 67 4.67 8.06 -13.86
CA GLY A 67 4.03 8.75 -14.96
C GLY A 67 4.71 8.48 -16.32
N LYS A 68 6.05 8.37 -16.34
CA LYS A 68 6.78 7.98 -17.56
C LYS A 68 6.36 6.56 -18.00
N ALA A 69 6.40 5.58 -17.12
CA ALA A 69 6.06 4.20 -17.46
C ALA A 69 4.58 4.04 -17.88
N VAL A 70 3.66 4.75 -17.22
CA VAL A 70 2.22 4.71 -17.53
C VAL A 70 1.93 5.28 -18.92
N ARG A 71 2.59 6.37 -19.32
CA ARG A 71 2.40 6.95 -20.68
C ARG A 71 3.00 6.07 -21.78
N GLU A 72 3.98 5.24 -21.47
CA GLU A 72 4.57 4.26 -22.41
C GLU A 72 3.74 2.97 -22.50
N ALA A 73 2.76 2.78 -21.61
CA ALA A 73 1.95 1.57 -21.54
C ALA A 73 1.01 1.45 -22.76
N LYS A 74 0.82 0.21 -23.24
CA LYS A 74 -0.09 -0.11 -24.35
C LYS A 74 -1.53 -0.34 -23.93
N HIS A 75 -1.78 -0.43 -22.62
CA HIS A 75 -3.10 -0.64 -22.04
C HIS A 75 -3.30 0.30 -20.85
N ARG A 76 -4.55 0.40 -20.40
CA ARG A 76 -4.89 1.26 -19.26
C ARG A 76 -4.17 0.79 -17.99
N VAL A 77 -3.50 1.74 -17.34
CA VAL A 77 -2.90 1.57 -16.01
C VAL A 77 -3.55 2.57 -15.08
N HIS A 78 -4.01 2.11 -13.94
CA HIS A 78 -4.61 2.93 -12.88
C HIS A 78 -3.54 3.42 -11.92
N VAL A 79 -3.56 4.70 -11.61
CA VAL A 79 -2.59 5.33 -10.70
C VAL A 79 -3.29 5.79 -9.43
N ALA A 80 -2.78 5.31 -8.29
CA ALA A 80 -3.11 5.82 -6.98
C ALA A 80 -1.95 6.68 -6.46
N THR A 81 -2.27 7.85 -5.89
CA THR A 81 -1.29 8.71 -5.20
C THR A 81 -1.85 9.26 -3.90
N LYS A 82 -1.02 9.98 -3.12
CA LYS A 82 -1.38 10.40 -1.76
C LYS A 82 -0.90 11.81 -1.46
N ILE A 83 -1.72 12.53 -0.70
CA ILE A 83 -1.42 13.84 -0.14
C ILE A 83 -0.83 13.62 1.26
N HIS A 84 0.42 14.01 1.47
CA HIS A 84 1.06 14.00 2.77
C HIS A 84 0.52 15.13 3.65
N PRO A 85 0.36 14.97 4.98
CA PRO A 85 -0.08 16.06 5.83
C PRO A 85 0.88 17.27 5.77
N LYS A 86 0.33 18.47 5.64
CA LYS A 86 1.09 19.74 5.51
C LYS A 86 2.02 19.98 6.68
N ASN A 87 1.58 19.66 7.89
CA ASN A 87 2.37 19.77 9.13
C ASN A 87 3.46 18.70 9.27
N ARG A 88 3.53 17.73 8.34
CA ARG A 88 4.49 16.62 8.32
C ARG A 88 4.44 15.71 9.55
N LEU A 89 3.36 15.73 10.33
CA LEU A 89 3.19 14.82 11.46
C LEU A 89 2.71 13.46 10.97
N TRP A 90 3.43 12.43 11.37
CA TRP A 90 3.13 11.04 11.06
C TRP A 90 3.36 10.15 12.30
N PRO A 91 2.41 9.36 12.73
CA PRO A 91 1.00 9.29 12.29
C PRO A 91 0.20 10.55 12.63
N ALA A 92 -1.02 10.66 12.12
CA ALA A 92 -1.96 11.68 12.58
C ALA A 92 -2.26 11.46 14.07
N ARG A 93 -2.35 12.56 14.83
CA ARG A 93 -2.49 12.52 16.29
C ARG A 93 -3.80 13.17 16.72
N PRO A 94 -4.43 12.68 17.81
CA PRO A 94 -5.55 13.38 18.45
C PRO A 94 -5.20 14.85 18.78
N GLY A 95 -6.19 15.72 18.69
CA GLY A 95 -6.05 17.15 18.97
C GLY A 95 -5.38 17.99 17.88
N ILE A 96 -4.94 17.39 16.78
CA ILE A 96 -4.40 18.12 15.62
C ILE A 96 -5.55 18.48 14.68
N GLY A 97 -5.75 19.77 14.46
CA GLY A 97 -6.80 20.28 13.58
C GLY A 97 -6.60 19.89 12.11
N LEU A 98 -7.70 19.73 11.39
CA LEU A 98 -7.64 19.43 9.94
C LEU A 98 -6.92 20.53 9.16
N GLU A 99 -7.11 21.79 9.56
CA GLU A 99 -6.50 22.98 8.96
C GLU A 99 -4.96 22.98 9.04
N GLU A 100 -4.38 22.26 10.02
CA GLU A 100 -2.93 22.07 10.12
C GLU A 100 -2.42 20.98 9.18
N ALA A 101 -3.22 19.91 9.01
CA ALA A 101 -2.84 18.73 8.26
C ALA A 101 -3.27 18.79 6.79
N PHE A 102 -4.55 19.11 6.53
CA PHE A 102 -5.15 19.05 5.20
C PHE A 102 -6.10 20.23 4.92
N PRO A 103 -5.59 21.49 4.88
CA PRO A 103 -6.41 22.61 4.41
C PRO A 103 -6.90 22.37 2.98
N THR A 104 -8.10 22.83 2.64
CA THR A 104 -8.73 22.67 1.31
C THR A 104 -7.79 23.03 0.15
N ASP A 105 -7.18 24.22 0.22
CA ASP A 105 -6.25 24.71 -0.81
C ASP A 105 -4.99 23.86 -0.93
N TYR A 106 -4.54 23.27 0.17
CA TYR A 106 -3.40 22.38 0.18
C TYR A 106 -3.72 21.02 -0.46
N ILE A 107 -4.91 20.47 -0.20
CA ILE A 107 -5.37 19.23 -0.86
C ILE A 107 -5.40 19.43 -2.38
N ILE A 108 -5.99 20.53 -2.84
CA ILE A 108 -6.11 20.85 -4.27
C ILE A 108 -4.72 21.01 -4.90
N ARG A 109 -3.87 21.88 -4.32
CA ARG A 109 -2.51 22.11 -4.86
C ARG A 109 -1.66 20.85 -4.88
N SER A 110 -1.67 20.06 -3.80
CA SER A 110 -0.92 18.80 -3.74
C SER A 110 -1.36 17.81 -4.82
N THR A 111 -2.66 17.75 -5.11
CA THR A 111 -3.19 16.92 -6.20
C THR A 111 -2.71 17.42 -7.56
N GLU A 112 -2.71 18.74 -7.79
CA GLU A 112 -2.20 19.34 -9.02
C GLU A 112 -0.69 19.13 -9.18
N ASP A 113 0.08 19.19 -8.08
CA ASP A 113 1.50 18.83 -8.07
C ASP A 113 1.71 17.37 -8.50
N SER A 114 0.91 16.45 -7.96
CA SER A 114 0.94 15.04 -8.35
C SER A 114 0.62 14.86 -9.83
N LEU A 115 -0.42 15.52 -10.36
CA LEU A 115 -0.77 15.48 -11.78
C LEU A 115 0.37 16.01 -12.68
N ARG A 116 1.03 17.11 -12.27
CA ARG A 116 2.21 17.64 -12.98
C ARG A 116 3.38 16.67 -12.99
N ASN A 117 3.67 16.03 -11.84
CA ASN A 117 4.75 15.04 -11.74
C ASN A 117 4.47 13.81 -12.60
N LEU A 118 3.25 13.28 -12.54
CA LEU A 118 2.78 12.14 -13.32
C LEU A 118 2.66 12.46 -14.81
N LYS A 119 2.47 13.75 -15.16
CA LYS A 119 2.06 14.23 -16.51
C LYS A 119 0.79 13.52 -16.97
N LEU A 120 -0.21 13.47 -16.11
CA LEU A 120 -1.55 12.94 -16.34
C LEU A 120 -2.58 14.03 -16.05
N ASP A 121 -3.72 13.99 -16.75
CA ASP A 121 -4.83 14.91 -16.53
C ASP A 121 -5.72 14.45 -15.36
N THR A 122 -5.70 13.15 -15.05
CA THR A 122 -6.53 12.53 -14.01
C THR A 122 -5.76 11.45 -13.29
N VAL A 123 -5.87 11.38 -11.95
CA VAL A 123 -5.47 10.20 -11.15
C VAL A 123 -6.69 9.34 -10.84
N ASP A 124 -6.52 8.03 -10.81
CA ASP A 124 -7.63 7.09 -10.57
C ASP A 124 -8.03 7.04 -9.09
N LEU A 125 -7.05 7.17 -8.18
CA LEU A 125 -7.30 7.25 -6.74
C LEU A 125 -6.40 8.30 -6.09
N GLN A 126 -7.01 9.31 -5.46
CA GLN A 126 -6.32 10.26 -4.59
C GLN A 126 -6.63 9.95 -3.13
N GLN A 127 -5.61 9.95 -2.26
CA GLN A 127 -5.76 9.55 -0.87
C GLN A 127 -5.19 10.61 0.09
N LEU A 128 -5.86 10.81 1.24
CA LEU A 128 -5.19 11.39 2.39
C LEU A 128 -4.22 10.33 2.95
N HIS A 129 -2.96 10.69 3.18
CA HIS A 129 -1.91 9.73 3.51
C HIS A 129 -1.92 9.28 4.98
N VAL A 130 -2.67 9.96 5.84
CA VAL A 130 -2.99 9.61 7.23
C VAL A 130 -4.42 10.05 7.55
N TRP A 131 -4.98 9.54 8.65
CA TRP A 131 -6.31 9.91 9.10
C TRP A 131 -6.39 10.07 10.62
N ASN A 132 -7.14 11.11 11.07
CA ASN A 132 -7.59 11.27 12.44
C ASN A 132 -9.13 11.23 12.47
N PRO A 133 -9.79 10.37 13.26
CA PRO A 133 -11.25 10.31 13.37
C PRO A 133 -11.91 11.64 13.72
N GLU A 134 -11.23 12.54 14.43
CA GLU A 134 -11.73 13.89 14.77
C GLU A 134 -12.00 14.77 13.53
N TRP A 135 -11.46 14.38 12.36
CA TRP A 135 -11.69 15.12 11.10
C TRP A 135 -12.96 14.70 10.38
N LEU A 136 -13.69 13.70 10.89
CA LEU A 136 -14.88 13.15 10.22
C LEU A 136 -15.95 14.20 9.93
N GLU A 137 -16.25 15.04 10.91
CA GLU A 137 -17.31 16.07 10.81
C GLU A 137 -16.84 17.34 10.08
N ARG A 138 -15.58 17.41 9.69
CA ARG A 138 -15.02 18.56 8.98
C ARG A 138 -15.35 18.47 7.49
N ASP A 139 -15.82 19.58 6.91
CA ASP A 139 -16.26 19.62 5.51
C ASP A 139 -15.15 20.01 4.52
N GLU A 140 -14.04 20.55 5.01
CA GLU A 140 -12.97 21.11 4.17
C GLU A 140 -12.37 20.07 3.24
N TRP A 141 -12.05 18.86 3.74
CA TRP A 141 -11.52 17.78 2.93
C TRP A 141 -12.55 17.20 1.97
N LYS A 142 -13.84 17.13 2.38
CA LYS A 142 -14.94 16.65 1.54
C LYS A 142 -15.13 17.58 0.35
N ARG A 143 -15.19 18.91 0.59
CA ARG A 143 -15.31 19.93 -0.46
C ARG A 143 -14.13 19.91 -1.43
N ALA A 144 -12.90 19.78 -0.91
CA ALA A 144 -11.72 19.68 -1.76
C ALA A 144 -11.78 18.48 -2.73
N PHE A 145 -12.18 17.31 -2.22
CA PHE A 145 -12.30 16.12 -3.06
C PHE A 145 -13.47 16.21 -4.05
N GLU A 146 -14.59 16.82 -3.67
CA GLU A 146 -15.72 17.06 -4.57
C GLU A 146 -15.34 18.00 -5.72
N GLU A 147 -14.62 19.09 -5.42
CA GLU A 147 -14.09 20.01 -6.42
C GLU A 147 -13.15 19.28 -7.39
N LEU A 148 -12.22 18.49 -6.89
CA LEU A 148 -11.27 17.71 -7.70
C LEU A 148 -11.97 16.66 -8.58
N LYS A 149 -13.02 15.99 -8.07
CA LYS A 149 -13.84 15.07 -8.86
C LYS A 149 -14.62 15.80 -9.94
N THR A 150 -15.26 16.91 -9.60
CA THR A 150 -16.04 17.73 -10.54
C THR A 150 -15.15 18.29 -11.67
N ALA A 151 -13.92 18.69 -11.33
CA ALA A 151 -12.94 19.14 -12.31
C ALA A 151 -12.33 17.99 -13.13
N GLY A 152 -12.71 16.74 -12.91
CA GLY A 152 -12.18 15.56 -13.61
C GLY A 152 -10.74 15.22 -13.27
N LYS A 153 -10.14 15.84 -12.24
CA LYS A 153 -8.75 15.62 -11.82
C LYS A 153 -8.56 14.32 -11.05
N VAL A 154 -9.63 13.82 -10.41
CA VAL A 154 -9.63 12.62 -9.57
C VAL A 154 -10.87 11.78 -9.88
N ARG A 155 -10.71 10.44 -10.03
CA ARG A 155 -11.84 9.53 -10.25
C ARG A 155 -12.43 9.01 -8.94
N ALA A 156 -11.56 8.60 -8.01
CA ALA A 156 -11.94 8.04 -6.72
C ALA A 156 -11.10 8.67 -5.60
N VAL A 157 -11.65 8.70 -4.40
CA VAL A 157 -10.98 9.24 -3.22
C VAL A 157 -10.87 8.20 -2.13
N GLY A 158 -9.81 8.29 -1.34
CA GLY A 158 -9.55 7.33 -0.28
C GLY A 158 -8.71 7.89 0.85
N VAL A 159 -8.42 6.99 1.79
CA VAL A 159 -7.57 7.26 2.95
C VAL A 159 -6.59 6.11 3.13
N SER A 160 -5.32 6.43 3.38
CA SER A 160 -4.37 5.49 3.96
C SER A 160 -4.44 5.61 5.49
N THR A 161 -4.70 4.50 6.17
CA THR A 161 -4.77 4.49 7.64
C THR A 161 -3.41 4.83 8.26
N ASN A 162 -3.42 5.32 9.50
CA ASN A 162 -2.21 5.29 10.32
C ASN A 162 -1.70 3.85 10.46
N ASP A 163 -0.41 3.70 10.78
CA ASP A 163 0.19 2.39 10.97
C ASP A 163 -0.47 1.67 12.15
N HIS A 164 -0.95 0.44 11.91
CA HIS A 164 -1.63 -0.43 12.88
C HIS A 164 -2.90 0.16 13.53
N GLU A 165 -3.58 1.11 12.86
CA GLU A 165 -4.84 1.70 13.32
C GLU A 165 -5.97 1.51 12.28
N PRO A 166 -6.30 0.26 11.88
CA PRO A 166 -7.28 0.02 10.82
C PRO A 166 -8.69 0.48 11.17
N ASP A 167 -9.04 0.49 12.43
CA ASP A 167 -10.39 0.85 12.89
C ASP A 167 -10.64 2.36 12.88
N SER A 168 -9.61 3.19 12.73
CA SER A 168 -9.73 4.65 12.66
C SER A 168 -10.60 5.14 11.50
N VAL A 169 -10.78 4.35 10.44
CA VAL A 169 -11.54 4.71 9.23
C VAL A 169 -12.91 4.06 9.13
N LEU A 170 -13.35 3.29 10.15
CA LEU A 170 -14.62 2.55 10.08
C LEU A 170 -15.83 3.45 9.81
N GLU A 171 -15.90 4.63 10.43
CA GLU A 171 -17.00 5.57 10.19
C GLU A 171 -16.97 6.17 8.78
N LEU A 172 -15.79 6.46 8.23
CA LEU A 172 -15.67 6.90 6.83
C LEU A 172 -16.26 5.86 5.86
N VAL A 173 -15.93 4.58 6.11
CA VAL A 173 -16.43 3.45 5.31
C VAL A 173 -17.93 3.29 5.49
N ARG A 174 -18.44 3.33 6.75
CA ARG A 174 -19.87 3.16 7.07
C ARG A 174 -20.73 4.23 6.44
N LEU A 175 -20.27 5.49 6.45
CA LEU A 175 -20.95 6.63 5.88
C LEU A 175 -20.76 6.76 4.36
N GLY A 176 -19.96 5.90 3.74
CA GLY A 176 -19.73 5.91 2.29
C GLY A 176 -18.94 7.13 1.79
N LEU A 177 -18.20 7.81 2.67
CA LEU A 177 -17.49 9.06 2.40
C LEU A 177 -16.22 8.87 1.57
N ILE A 178 -15.72 7.63 1.47
CA ILE A 178 -14.55 7.26 0.68
C ILE A 178 -14.86 6.10 -0.26
N ASP A 179 -14.11 6.01 -1.34
CA ASP A 179 -14.23 4.97 -2.35
C ASP A 179 -13.25 3.82 -2.08
N ALA A 180 -12.14 4.11 -1.41
CA ALA A 180 -11.09 3.14 -1.10
C ALA A 180 -10.40 3.42 0.23
N VAL A 181 -9.85 2.36 0.82
CA VAL A 181 -8.97 2.42 2.00
C VAL A 181 -7.67 1.68 1.71
N GLN A 182 -6.55 2.26 2.15
CA GLN A 182 -5.26 1.61 2.12
C GLN A 182 -4.81 1.30 3.55
N VAL A 183 -4.45 0.03 3.82
CA VAL A 183 -4.19 -0.47 5.18
C VAL A 183 -3.04 -1.45 5.18
N ILE A 184 -2.24 -1.50 6.26
CA ILE A 184 -1.26 -2.58 6.46
C ILE A 184 -2.03 -3.88 6.68
N TYR A 185 -1.77 -4.89 5.83
CA TYR A 185 -2.34 -6.23 6.00
C TYR A 185 -1.36 -7.29 5.49
N ASN A 186 -0.89 -8.13 6.41
CA ASN A 186 0.03 -9.23 6.14
C ASN A 186 -0.08 -10.31 7.23
N ILE A 187 0.75 -11.36 7.17
CA ILE A 187 0.71 -12.48 8.14
C ILE A 187 0.91 -12.00 9.58
N PHE A 188 1.74 -10.98 9.82
CA PHE A 188 1.97 -10.46 11.17
C PHE A 188 0.92 -9.43 11.58
N GLU A 189 0.45 -8.59 10.66
CA GLU A 189 -0.59 -7.58 10.91
C GLU A 189 -1.92 -8.04 10.34
N GLN A 190 -2.75 -8.62 11.19
CA GLN A 190 -4.04 -9.18 10.82
C GLN A 190 -5.24 -8.42 11.40
N SER A 191 -5.00 -7.34 12.15
CA SER A 191 -6.07 -6.58 12.81
C SER A 191 -7.15 -6.06 11.85
N PRO A 192 -6.86 -5.66 10.59
CA PRO A 192 -7.89 -5.26 9.63
C PRO A 192 -8.96 -6.31 9.36
N ALA A 193 -8.62 -7.59 9.49
CA ALA A 193 -9.56 -8.70 9.24
C ALA A 193 -10.70 -8.77 10.27
N ARG A 194 -10.56 -8.13 11.45
CA ARG A 194 -11.57 -8.15 12.50
C ARG A 194 -12.80 -7.31 12.15
N ASN A 195 -12.59 -6.06 11.75
CA ASN A 195 -13.65 -5.08 11.54
C ASN A 195 -13.62 -4.46 10.13
N LEU A 196 -12.46 -3.95 9.70
CA LEU A 196 -12.35 -3.15 8.47
C LEU A 196 -12.65 -3.96 7.21
N LEU A 197 -12.03 -5.13 7.02
CA LEU A 197 -12.22 -5.93 5.80
C LEU A 197 -13.68 -6.40 5.65
N PRO A 198 -14.36 -6.92 6.70
CA PRO A 198 -15.78 -7.27 6.61
C PRO A 198 -16.67 -6.05 6.32
N LEU A 199 -16.39 -4.89 6.91
CA LEU A 199 -17.15 -3.67 6.67
C LEU A 199 -16.94 -3.17 5.23
N ALA A 200 -15.70 -3.11 4.75
CA ALA A 200 -15.37 -2.68 3.39
C ALA A 200 -16.07 -3.57 2.33
N ALA A 201 -16.14 -4.90 2.57
CA ALA A 201 -16.88 -5.81 1.71
C ALA A 201 -18.37 -5.45 1.64
N ARG A 202 -19.02 -5.25 2.80
CA ARG A 202 -20.47 -4.88 2.84
C ARG A 202 -20.76 -3.54 2.19
N MET A 203 -19.85 -2.57 2.35
CA MET A 203 -20.01 -1.21 1.84
C MET A 203 -19.46 -1.02 0.42
N ASN A 204 -18.93 -2.11 -0.19
CA ASN A 204 -18.31 -2.11 -1.51
C ASN A 204 -17.23 -1.02 -1.65
N VAL A 205 -16.37 -0.89 -0.64
CA VAL A 205 -15.20 0.01 -0.61
C VAL A 205 -13.97 -0.78 -1.04
N GLY A 206 -13.16 -0.22 -1.96
CA GLY A 206 -11.92 -0.82 -2.43
C GLY A 206 -10.88 -0.90 -1.31
N VAL A 207 -10.19 -2.04 -1.18
CA VAL A 207 -9.13 -2.20 -0.19
C VAL A 207 -7.80 -2.43 -0.87
N VAL A 208 -6.81 -1.61 -0.51
CA VAL A 208 -5.41 -1.77 -0.91
C VAL A 208 -4.60 -2.25 0.30
N ALA A 209 -4.10 -3.48 0.23
CA ALA A 209 -3.19 -4.02 1.25
C ALA A 209 -1.76 -3.54 0.98
N ARG A 210 -1.27 -2.61 1.84
CA ARG A 210 0.12 -2.18 1.81
C ARG A 210 0.98 -3.01 2.75
N VAL A 211 2.30 -2.97 2.56
CA VAL A 211 3.29 -3.68 3.40
C VAL A 211 3.03 -5.21 3.46
N PRO A 212 2.65 -5.87 2.36
CA PRO A 212 2.28 -7.29 2.39
C PRO A 212 3.45 -8.20 2.75
N LEU A 213 4.70 -7.72 2.66
CA LEU A 213 5.93 -8.43 3.03
C LEU A 213 6.55 -7.94 4.34
N ASP A 214 5.83 -7.15 5.13
CA ASP A 214 6.26 -6.62 6.44
C ASP A 214 7.65 -5.99 6.39
N GLU A 215 7.83 -4.99 5.50
CA GLU A 215 9.11 -4.29 5.25
C GLU A 215 10.27 -5.22 4.86
N GLY A 216 9.95 -6.42 4.42
CA GLY A 216 10.90 -7.46 4.01
C GLY A 216 11.05 -8.60 5.01
N SER A 217 10.47 -8.53 6.21
CA SER A 217 10.51 -9.61 7.21
C SER A 217 10.00 -10.94 6.62
N LEU A 218 8.85 -10.90 5.96
CA LEU A 218 8.19 -12.08 5.36
C LEU A 218 8.82 -12.57 4.04
N THR A 219 10.01 -12.09 3.71
CA THR A 219 10.78 -12.63 2.58
C THR A 219 11.70 -13.78 2.98
N GLY A 220 11.96 -13.96 4.29
CA GLY A 220 12.98 -14.88 4.81
C GLY A 220 14.43 -14.43 4.54
N ALA A 221 14.62 -13.21 3.97
CA ALA A 221 15.96 -12.71 3.63
C ALA A 221 16.64 -11.93 4.76
N ILE A 222 15.90 -11.52 5.78
CA ILE A 222 16.46 -10.77 6.91
C ILE A 222 17.07 -11.74 7.90
N ARG A 223 18.32 -11.48 8.30
CA ARG A 223 19.09 -12.21 9.30
C ARG A 223 19.48 -11.28 10.44
N GLU A 224 19.90 -11.83 11.56
CA GLU A 224 20.35 -11.03 12.71
C GLU A 224 21.53 -10.12 12.34
N ASP A 225 22.44 -10.57 11.50
CA ASP A 225 23.62 -9.86 11.01
C ASP A 225 23.35 -8.95 9.79
N THR A 226 22.12 -8.91 9.27
CA THR A 226 21.78 -8.03 8.14
C THR A 226 22.07 -6.57 8.49
N VAL A 227 22.86 -5.91 7.65
CA VAL A 227 23.21 -4.49 7.77
C VAL A 227 22.45 -3.69 6.72
N PHE A 228 21.76 -2.64 7.13
CA PHE A 228 21.12 -1.68 6.24
C PHE A 228 21.95 -0.39 6.20
N ASP A 229 21.96 0.29 5.06
CA ASP A 229 22.52 1.64 4.95
C ASP A 229 21.84 2.54 6.01
N PRO A 230 22.59 3.38 6.76
CA PRO A 230 22.01 4.28 7.76
C PRO A 230 20.91 5.23 7.22
N LYS A 231 20.92 5.53 5.93
CA LYS A 231 19.91 6.34 5.25
C LYS A 231 18.69 5.53 4.78
N ASP A 232 18.78 4.20 4.80
CA ASP A 232 17.66 3.32 4.45
C ASP A 232 16.66 3.29 5.61
N PHE A 233 15.37 3.41 5.31
CA PHE A 233 14.27 3.34 6.28
C PHE A 233 14.37 2.12 7.19
N ARG A 234 14.80 0.97 6.64
CA ARG A 234 14.91 -0.28 7.37
C ARG A 234 15.94 -0.25 8.50
N SER A 235 16.94 0.65 8.44
CA SER A 235 17.90 0.81 9.55
C SER A 235 17.21 1.28 10.82
N ALA A 236 16.23 2.18 10.72
CA ALA A 236 15.42 2.63 11.84
C ALA A 236 14.30 1.62 12.20
N TYR A 237 13.66 1.02 11.21
CA TYR A 237 12.60 0.03 11.40
C TYR A 237 13.10 -1.21 12.17
N PHE A 238 14.27 -1.74 11.80
CA PHE A 238 14.88 -2.93 12.42
C PHE A 238 15.95 -2.59 13.46
N ARG A 239 15.83 -1.45 14.15
CA ARG A 239 16.79 -1.03 15.20
C ARG A 239 16.73 -1.96 16.42
N GLY A 240 17.82 -1.95 17.22
CA GLY A 240 17.90 -2.74 18.46
C GLY A 240 17.82 -4.24 18.20
N ASP A 241 16.99 -4.94 18.97
CA ASP A 241 16.76 -6.39 18.88
C ASP A 241 15.68 -6.81 17.89
N ARG A 242 15.09 -5.85 17.17
CA ARG A 242 13.95 -6.11 16.25
C ARG A 242 14.28 -7.11 15.15
N LYS A 243 15.53 -7.12 14.63
CA LYS A 243 15.95 -8.14 13.66
C LYS A 243 15.90 -9.54 14.24
N LYS A 244 16.41 -9.72 15.46
CA LYS A 244 16.35 -11.00 16.16
C LYS A 244 14.93 -11.47 16.35
N GLN A 245 14.04 -10.60 16.84
CA GLN A 245 12.61 -10.92 17.00
C GLN A 245 11.96 -11.35 15.69
N VAL A 246 12.29 -10.67 14.57
CA VAL A 246 11.77 -11.01 13.23
C VAL A 246 12.29 -12.39 12.82
N VAL A 247 13.59 -12.67 12.96
CA VAL A 247 14.20 -13.95 12.59
C VAL A 247 13.56 -15.11 13.37
N GLU A 248 13.39 -14.95 14.69
CA GLU A 248 12.72 -15.95 15.54
C GLU A 248 11.27 -16.20 15.09
N ARG A 249 10.51 -15.13 14.75
CA ARG A 249 9.13 -15.25 14.27
C ARG A 249 9.04 -15.90 12.88
N VAL A 250 9.96 -15.56 11.99
CA VAL A 250 10.03 -16.15 10.64
C VAL A 250 10.38 -17.63 10.72
N HIS A 251 11.36 -18.04 11.55
CA HIS A 251 11.70 -19.44 11.73
C HIS A 251 10.53 -20.25 12.32
N ALA A 252 9.79 -19.71 13.30
CA ALA A 252 8.60 -20.37 13.82
C ALA A 252 7.52 -20.52 12.74
N LEU A 253 7.29 -19.49 11.93
CA LEU A 253 6.34 -19.53 10.82
C LEU A 253 6.75 -20.55 9.74
N GLU A 254 8.03 -20.60 9.36
CA GLU A 254 8.54 -21.56 8.39
C GLU A 254 8.44 -23.00 8.92
N ALA A 255 8.70 -23.22 10.21
CA ALA A 255 8.56 -24.53 10.84
C ALA A 255 7.09 -25.02 10.83
N ASP A 256 6.13 -24.13 11.13
CA ASP A 256 4.71 -24.48 11.13
C ASP A 256 4.16 -24.67 9.69
N LEU A 257 4.78 -24.05 8.70
CA LEU A 257 4.43 -24.19 7.29
C LEU A 257 5.11 -25.38 6.61
N ALA A 258 6.06 -26.05 7.28
CA ALA A 258 6.85 -27.11 6.67
C ALA A 258 5.97 -28.23 6.10
N GLY A 259 6.05 -28.43 4.79
CA GLY A 259 5.24 -29.41 4.06
C GLY A 259 3.77 -29.01 3.80
N ALA A 260 3.27 -27.91 4.37
CA ALA A 260 1.89 -27.49 4.20
C ALA A 260 1.71 -26.47 3.06
N ALA A 261 2.68 -25.56 2.86
CA ALA A 261 2.60 -24.53 1.83
C ALA A 261 3.75 -24.67 0.81
N PRO A 262 3.45 -24.92 -0.47
CA PRO A 262 4.47 -24.93 -1.52
C PRO A 262 4.91 -23.50 -1.87
N GLY A 263 6.17 -23.33 -2.22
CA GLY A 263 6.72 -22.04 -2.66
C GLY A 263 7.55 -21.34 -1.56
N SER A 264 7.91 -20.11 -1.82
CA SER A 264 8.68 -19.30 -0.86
C SER A 264 7.77 -18.62 0.17
N LEU A 265 8.33 -18.23 1.32
CA LEU A 265 7.62 -17.48 2.33
C LEU A 265 7.02 -16.17 1.75
N ALA A 266 7.74 -15.46 0.88
CA ALA A 266 7.24 -14.27 0.21
C ALA A 266 6.01 -14.55 -0.66
N GLU A 267 5.96 -15.67 -1.39
CA GLU A 267 4.78 -16.07 -2.18
C GLU A 267 3.60 -16.38 -1.27
N THR A 268 3.83 -17.10 -0.18
CA THR A 268 2.79 -17.40 0.82
C THR A 268 2.27 -16.11 1.47
N ALA A 269 3.13 -15.15 1.81
CA ALA A 269 2.75 -13.86 2.37
C ALA A 269 1.89 -13.01 1.40
N LEU A 270 2.25 -12.98 0.13
CA LEU A 270 1.44 -12.28 -0.88
C LEU A 270 0.09 -12.96 -1.10
N ARG A 271 0.06 -14.30 -1.17
CA ARG A 271 -1.21 -15.06 -1.27
C ARG A 271 -2.10 -14.85 -0.06
N PHE A 272 -1.53 -14.78 1.15
CA PHE A 272 -2.27 -14.42 2.35
C PHE A 272 -2.87 -13.01 2.26
N SER A 273 -2.08 -12.04 1.83
CA SER A 273 -2.55 -10.64 1.74
C SER A 273 -3.69 -10.45 0.75
N ILE A 274 -3.76 -11.26 -0.31
CA ILE A 274 -4.86 -11.23 -1.29
C ILE A 274 -5.95 -12.28 -1.03
N ALA A 275 -5.82 -13.12 0.01
CA ALA A 275 -6.80 -14.17 0.30
C ALA A 275 -8.21 -13.62 0.62
N PRO A 276 -8.38 -12.53 1.40
CA PRO A 276 -9.70 -11.97 1.61
C PRO A 276 -10.27 -11.38 0.32
N ALA A 277 -11.51 -11.76 -0.04
CA ALA A 277 -12.18 -11.25 -1.23
C ALA A 277 -12.39 -9.73 -1.23
N SER A 278 -12.39 -9.10 -0.04
CA SER A 278 -12.49 -7.65 0.13
C SER A 278 -11.21 -6.90 -0.25
N VAL A 279 -10.05 -7.57 -0.26
CA VAL A 279 -8.80 -6.97 -0.71
C VAL A 279 -8.79 -6.92 -2.23
N SER A 280 -8.82 -5.73 -2.79
CA SER A 280 -8.81 -5.50 -4.24
C SER A 280 -7.41 -5.67 -4.82
N ALA A 281 -6.38 -5.15 -4.13
CA ALA A 281 -4.99 -5.28 -4.54
C ALA A 281 -4.05 -5.31 -3.34
N ALA A 282 -2.99 -6.13 -3.41
CA ALA A 282 -1.82 -5.99 -2.56
C ALA A 282 -0.70 -5.28 -3.35
N ILE A 283 0.02 -4.36 -2.70
CA ILE A 283 1.03 -3.51 -3.35
C ILE A 283 2.44 -3.75 -2.79
N PRO A 284 3.06 -4.91 -3.05
CA PRO A 284 4.45 -5.14 -2.67
C PRO A 284 5.39 -4.17 -3.38
N GLY A 285 6.49 -3.80 -2.72
CA GLY A 285 7.58 -3.06 -3.35
C GLY A 285 8.35 -3.94 -4.35
N MET A 286 8.63 -3.41 -5.55
CA MET A 286 9.27 -4.14 -6.65
C MET A 286 10.29 -3.26 -7.36
N ARG A 287 11.52 -3.16 -6.84
CA ARG A 287 12.57 -2.29 -7.42
C ARG A 287 13.37 -2.92 -8.56
N SER A 288 13.24 -4.22 -8.77
CA SER A 288 13.95 -4.96 -9.82
C SER A 288 13.01 -5.82 -10.65
N VAL A 289 13.39 -6.12 -11.88
CA VAL A 289 12.68 -7.04 -12.77
C VAL A 289 12.50 -8.41 -12.10
N HIS A 290 13.51 -8.91 -11.41
CA HIS A 290 13.45 -10.17 -10.66
C HIS A 290 12.31 -10.19 -9.63
N ASN A 291 12.19 -9.12 -8.81
CA ASN A 291 11.12 -9.02 -7.81
C ASN A 291 9.74 -8.89 -8.46
N VAL A 292 9.64 -8.15 -9.56
CA VAL A 292 8.40 -8.05 -10.35
C VAL A 292 7.95 -9.44 -10.79
N GLU A 293 8.83 -10.20 -11.44
CA GLU A 293 8.49 -11.52 -11.98
C GLU A 293 8.11 -12.53 -10.88
N ARG A 294 8.79 -12.47 -9.73
CA ARG A 294 8.44 -13.31 -8.58
C ARG A 294 7.07 -12.96 -8.02
N ASN A 295 6.81 -11.68 -7.77
CA ASN A 295 5.56 -11.24 -7.15
C ASN A 295 4.35 -11.47 -8.06
N VAL A 296 4.51 -11.26 -9.37
CA VAL A 296 3.44 -11.48 -10.36
C VAL A 296 3.02 -12.95 -10.47
N ARG A 297 3.94 -13.90 -10.25
CA ARG A 297 3.64 -15.35 -10.29
C ARG A 297 2.58 -15.78 -9.27
N VAL A 298 2.39 -15.00 -8.21
CA VAL A 298 1.37 -15.27 -7.19
C VAL A 298 -0.04 -15.11 -7.74
N SER A 299 -0.21 -14.20 -8.70
CA SER A 299 -1.55 -13.92 -9.25
C SER A 299 -2.09 -15.07 -10.08
N GLY A 300 -3.34 -15.41 -9.79
CA GLY A 300 -4.06 -16.49 -10.47
C GLY A 300 -3.71 -17.89 -9.98
N GLN A 301 -2.84 -18.01 -8.96
CA GLN A 301 -2.64 -19.30 -8.28
C GLN A 301 -3.90 -19.72 -7.52
N GLU A 302 -4.03 -21.03 -7.26
CA GLU A 302 -5.08 -21.56 -6.39
C GLU A 302 -5.04 -20.88 -5.00
N PRO A 303 -6.16 -20.63 -4.35
CA PRO A 303 -6.20 -20.09 -3.00
C PRO A 303 -5.36 -20.92 -2.03
N LEU A 304 -4.86 -20.29 -0.97
CA LEU A 304 -4.25 -21.04 0.13
C LEU A 304 -5.28 -22.00 0.74
N ALA A 305 -4.86 -23.24 1.00
CA ALA A 305 -5.73 -24.22 1.64
C ALA A 305 -6.19 -23.74 3.03
N PRO A 306 -7.39 -24.11 3.49
CA PRO A 306 -7.93 -23.61 4.77
C PRO A 306 -7.04 -23.91 5.98
N ASP A 307 -6.40 -25.07 6.02
CA ASP A 307 -5.45 -25.46 7.07
C ASP A 307 -4.20 -24.57 7.08
N VAL A 308 -3.68 -24.21 5.91
CA VAL A 308 -2.58 -23.24 5.78
C VAL A 308 -3.02 -21.86 6.30
N LEU A 309 -4.24 -21.41 5.96
CA LEU A 309 -4.76 -20.14 6.46
C LEU A 309 -4.88 -20.15 8.00
N GLU A 310 -5.32 -21.27 8.59
CA GLU A 310 -5.40 -21.40 10.06
C GLU A 310 -4.00 -21.39 10.71
N ILE A 311 -2.99 -21.99 10.07
CA ILE A 311 -1.59 -21.86 10.51
C ILE A 311 -1.19 -20.39 10.51
N LEU A 312 -1.37 -19.68 9.38
CA LEU A 312 -0.98 -18.28 9.22
C LEU A 312 -1.68 -17.34 10.20
N LYS A 313 -2.94 -17.60 10.55
CA LYS A 313 -3.68 -16.82 11.55
C LYS A 313 -3.04 -16.83 12.93
N ARG A 314 -2.40 -17.92 13.34
CA ARG A 314 -1.72 -18.04 14.63
C ARG A 314 -0.45 -17.18 14.74
N HIS A 315 0.09 -16.73 13.60
CA HIS A 315 1.29 -15.89 13.54
C HIS A 315 1.00 -14.39 13.58
N ALA A 316 -0.24 -13.97 13.87
CA ALA A 316 -0.52 -12.57 14.18
C ALA A 316 0.41 -12.08 15.30
N TRP A 317 1.00 -10.91 15.09
CA TRP A 317 1.98 -10.36 16.01
C TRP A 317 1.70 -8.89 16.30
N ASP A 318 1.26 -8.61 17.52
CA ASP A 318 1.03 -7.25 17.97
C ASP A 318 2.38 -6.53 18.16
N LYS A 319 2.79 -5.78 17.14
CA LYS A 319 4.00 -4.97 17.13
C LYS A 319 3.76 -3.67 16.39
N ASN A 320 4.46 -2.61 16.77
CA ASN A 320 4.53 -1.38 16.00
C ASN A 320 5.97 -0.89 15.91
N PHE A 321 6.67 -1.26 14.85
CA PHE A 321 8.06 -0.87 14.60
C PHE A 321 8.20 0.50 13.95
N TYR A 322 7.11 1.15 13.57
CA TYR A 322 7.10 2.53 13.04
C TYR A 322 7.23 3.58 14.16
N ARG A 323 7.08 3.18 15.43
CA ARG A 323 7.21 4.02 16.62
C ARG A 323 8.55 3.88 17.30
#